data_4bb385a59cba1bea1126d1b157eb9fa8
#
_entry.id   4bb385a59cba1bea1126d1b157eb9fa8
#
_cell.length_a   1.000
_cell.length_b   1.000
_cell.length_c   1.000
_cell.angle_alpha   90.00
_cell.angle_beta   90.00
_cell.angle_gamma   90.00
#
_symmetry.space_group_name_H-M   'P 1'
#
loop_
_entity.id
_entity.type
_entity.pdbx_description
1 polymer ?
#
loop_
_entity_poly.entity_id
_entity_poly.type
_entity_poly.pdbx_seq_one_letter_code
_entity_poly.pdbx_strand_id
1 'polypeptide(L)'
;GNLNFDAVVISDFDESLKSVTTSLLYTDVKPENKYFITLNQWFDESLLKETDVQPIYYPSINKENFDDYKIKYFNAFNEDPSHLSLLSYDLVGLIYYLSFKSDLTNLSRLFKKQNSFKGKIGIFDVKNNKINHRLNFYKVEDKELTKIF
;
A
#
# COMPACT_ATOMS: atom_id res chain seq x y z
N GLY A 1 27.20 8.26 -19.82
CA GLY A 1 26.13 8.08 -20.82
C GLY A 1 24.83 8.65 -20.32
N ASN A 2 24.06 9.33 -21.16
CA ASN A 2 22.75 9.82 -20.76
C ASN A 2 21.84 8.65 -20.43
N LEU A 3 21.43 8.55 -19.20
CA LEU A 3 20.43 7.59 -18.73
C LEU A 3 19.06 8.03 -19.27
N ASN A 4 18.53 7.29 -20.24
CA ASN A 4 17.27 7.63 -20.91
C ASN A 4 16.07 6.94 -20.22
N PHE A 5 15.77 7.33 -18.98
CA PHE A 5 14.58 6.91 -18.26
C PHE A 5 14.09 8.06 -17.36
N ASP A 6 12.82 8.07 -17.01
CA ASP A 6 12.19 9.13 -16.21
C ASP A 6 11.92 8.70 -14.77
N ALA A 7 11.87 7.40 -14.51
CA ALA A 7 11.54 6.87 -13.19
C ALA A 7 12.40 5.67 -12.82
N VAL A 8 12.61 5.49 -11.52
CA VAL A 8 13.22 4.30 -10.90
C VAL A 8 12.18 3.66 -9.99
N VAL A 9 11.92 2.37 -10.20
CA VAL A 9 11.08 1.58 -9.30
C VAL A 9 11.97 0.79 -8.36
N ILE A 10 11.86 1.07 -7.06
CA ILE A 10 12.68 0.47 -6.02
C ILE A 10 11.81 -0.52 -5.23
N SER A 11 12.06 -1.82 -5.43
CA SER A 11 11.32 -2.91 -4.80
C SER A 11 11.96 -3.32 -3.48
N ASP A 12 12.06 -2.36 -2.54
CA ASP A 12 12.69 -2.58 -1.25
C ASP A 12 11.94 -1.88 -0.12
N PHE A 13 12.24 -2.23 1.12
CA PHE A 13 11.57 -1.76 2.33
C PHE A 13 12.59 -1.43 3.41
N ASP A 14 12.19 -0.66 4.41
CA ASP A 14 12.93 -0.34 5.62
C ASP A 14 14.38 0.13 5.35
N GLU A 15 15.35 -0.39 6.06
CA GLU A 15 16.77 -0.01 5.93
C GLU A 15 17.36 -0.36 4.55
N SER A 16 16.89 -1.41 3.89
CA SER A 16 17.30 -1.74 2.52
C SER A 16 16.88 -0.64 1.54
N LEU A 17 15.66 -0.14 1.64
CA LEU A 17 15.18 0.96 0.81
C LEU A 17 16.06 2.21 1.01
N LYS A 18 16.37 2.56 2.25
CA LYS A 18 17.26 3.69 2.55
C LYS A 18 18.66 3.51 1.96
N SER A 19 19.22 2.32 2.09
CA SER A 19 20.53 2.00 1.54
C SER A 19 20.57 2.15 0.01
N VAL A 20 19.56 1.62 -0.68
CA VAL A 20 19.44 1.70 -2.14
C VAL A 20 19.26 3.15 -2.58
N THR A 21 18.31 3.89 -1.98
CA THR A 21 18.05 5.28 -2.33
C THR A 21 19.27 6.16 -2.08
N THR A 22 19.95 6.01 -0.93
CA THR A 22 21.19 6.74 -0.63
C THR A 22 22.30 6.41 -1.64
N SER A 23 22.40 5.15 -2.07
CA SER A 23 23.37 4.75 -3.09
C SER A 23 23.11 5.42 -4.44
N LEU A 24 21.86 5.62 -4.81
CA LEU A 24 21.47 6.33 -6.04
C LEU A 24 21.89 7.79 -6.02
N LEU A 25 21.88 8.46 -4.85
CA LEU A 25 22.29 9.86 -4.73
C LEU A 25 23.76 10.11 -5.10
N TYR A 26 24.62 9.08 -5.03
CA TYR A 26 26.01 9.16 -5.49
C TYR A 26 26.16 9.02 -7.01
N THR A 27 25.05 8.89 -7.71
CA THR A 27 24.99 8.82 -9.17
C THR A 27 24.28 10.04 -9.75
N ASP A 28 24.07 10.06 -11.06
CA ASP A 28 23.26 11.11 -11.70
C ASP A 28 21.74 10.88 -11.55
N VAL A 29 21.34 9.85 -10.78
CA VAL A 29 19.94 9.48 -10.52
C VAL A 29 19.49 10.10 -9.21
N LYS A 30 18.82 11.24 -9.31
CA LYS A 30 18.37 12.02 -8.15
C LYS A 30 16.86 12.31 -8.22
N PRO A 31 16.21 12.53 -7.05
CA PRO A 31 14.79 12.86 -7.00
C PRO A 31 14.42 14.13 -7.79
N GLU A 32 15.34 15.08 -7.97
CA GLU A 32 15.11 16.31 -8.73
C GLU A 32 14.97 16.07 -10.24
N ASN A 33 15.53 14.98 -10.74
CA ASN A 33 15.55 14.69 -12.18
C ASN A 33 14.86 13.36 -12.57
N LYS A 34 14.50 12.52 -11.59
CA LYS A 34 13.89 11.21 -11.78
C LYS A 34 12.81 10.96 -10.74
N TYR A 35 11.73 10.30 -11.12
CA TYR A 35 10.72 9.85 -10.17
C TYR A 35 11.21 8.62 -9.39
N PHE A 36 11.25 8.71 -8.08
CA PHE A 36 11.52 7.59 -7.20
C PHE A 36 10.20 6.97 -6.78
N ILE A 37 9.92 5.77 -7.28
CA ILE A 37 8.68 5.04 -7.00
C ILE A 37 9.03 3.79 -6.20
N THR A 38 8.41 3.64 -5.03
CA THR A 38 8.57 2.44 -4.21
C THR A 38 7.30 1.59 -4.21
N LEU A 39 7.36 0.41 -3.61
CA LEU A 39 6.20 -0.42 -3.35
C LEU A 39 5.39 0.14 -2.16
N ASN A 40 4.31 -0.53 -1.80
CA ASN A 40 3.49 -0.16 -0.65
C ASN A 40 4.30 -0.15 0.65
N GLN A 41 4.56 1.03 1.20
CA GLN A 41 5.34 1.22 2.42
C GLN A 41 4.50 1.21 3.70
N TRP A 42 3.21 0.95 3.60
CA TRP A 42 2.30 0.90 4.75
C TRP A 42 2.38 2.11 5.67
N PHE A 43 2.66 3.29 5.10
CA PHE A 43 2.83 4.54 5.84
C PHE A 43 3.97 4.51 6.85
N ASP A 44 5.10 3.95 6.44
CA ASP A 44 6.33 3.99 7.22
C ASP A 44 6.78 5.44 7.45
N GLU A 45 6.70 5.88 8.70
CA GLU A 45 7.08 7.24 9.09
C GLU A 45 8.58 7.51 8.93
N SER A 46 9.40 6.47 8.81
CA SER A 46 10.83 6.65 8.57
C SER A 46 11.12 7.33 7.24
N LEU A 47 10.28 7.12 6.22
CA LEU A 47 10.39 7.80 4.92
C LEU A 47 10.23 9.32 5.03
N LEU A 48 9.45 9.81 6.00
CA LEU A 48 9.28 11.24 6.25
C LEU A 48 10.55 11.91 6.77
N LYS A 49 11.48 11.14 7.32
CA LYS A 49 12.73 11.64 7.90
C LYS A 49 13.85 11.79 6.87
N GLU A 50 13.78 11.02 5.79
CA GLU A 50 14.82 10.94 4.75
C GLU A 50 14.57 11.98 3.65
N THR A 51 14.86 13.25 3.93
CA THR A 51 14.58 14.37 3.01
C THR A 51 15.41 14.33 1.73
N ASP A 52 16.62 13.79 1.78
CA ASP A 52 17.54 13.79 0.63
C ASP A 52 17.09 12.88 -0.51
N VAL A 53 16.18 11.93 -0.22
CA VAL A 53 15.61 11.02 -1.21
C VAL A 53 14.19 11.39 -1.62
N GLN A 54 13.66 12.51 -1.14
CA GLN A 54 12.34 13.01 -1.49
C GLN A 54 12.42 13.94 -2.71
N PRO A 55 11.36 13.95 -3.54
CA PRO A 55 10.09 13.26 -3.36
C PRO A 55 10.13 11.76 -3.67
N ILE A 56 9.45 10.97 -2.83
CA ILE A 56 9.21 9.54 -3.06
C ILE A 56 7.73 9.32 -3.32
N TYR A 57 7.44 8.39 -4.24
CA TYR A 57 6.08 8.03 -4.64
C TYR A 57 5.80 6.56 -4.36
N TYR A 58 4.59 6.22 -3.88
CA TYR A 58 4.20 4.83 -3.71
C TYR A 58 2.68 4.61 -3.73
N PRO A 59 2.21 3.46 -4.23
CA PRO A 59 0.84 3.03 -4.05
C PRO A 59 0.62 2.55 -2.62
N SER A 60 -0.52 2.85 -2.03
CA SER A 60 -0.91 2.29 -0.73
C SER A 60 -2.42 2.32 -0.53
N ILE A 61 -2.86 1.73 0.58
CA ILE A 61 -4.24 1.73 1.04
C ILE A 61 -4.68 3.15 1.43
N ASN A 62 -5.95 3.31 1.81
CA ASN A 62 -6.42 4.61 2.31
C ASN A 62 -5.82 4.90 3.69
N LYS A 63 -5.11 6.03 3.82
CA LYS A 63 -4.41 6.44 5.04
C LYS A 63 -5.37 6.66 6.22
N GLU A 64 -6.48 7.34 5.99
CA GLU A 64 -7.47 7.63 7.04
C GLU A 64 -8.09 6.33 7.59
N ASN A 65 -8.42 5.40 6.71
CA ASN A 65 -8.94 4.09 7.11
C ASN A 65 -7.90 3.27 7.89
N PHE A 66 -6.63 3.37 7.51
CA PHE A 66 -5.53 2.72 8.22
C PHE A 66 -5.37 3.29 9.63
N ASP A 67 -5.35 4.61 9.77
CA ASP A 67 -5.22 5.29 11.06
C ASP A 67 -6.41 4.97 11.99
N ASP A 68 -7.64 5.01 11.46
CA ASP A 68 -8.84 4.62 12.22
C ASP A 68 -8.78 3.16 12.70
N TYR A 69 -8.30 2.25 11.84
CA TYR A 69 -8.11 0.86 12.23
C TYR A 69 -7.04 0.72 13.31
N LYS A 70 -5.89 1.40 13.16
CA LYS A 70 -4.79 1.37 14.12
C LYS A 70 -5.25 1.80 15.51
N ILE A 71 -5.99 2.90 15.60
CA ILE A 71 -6.55 3.40 16.86
C ILE A 71 -7.50 2.37 17.49
N LYS A 72 -8.42 1.81 16.72
CA LYS A 72 -9.38 0.82 17.22
C LYS A 72 -8.70 -0.47 17.66
N TYR A 73 -7.72 -0.92 16.93
CA TYR A 73 -6.95 -2.11 17.27
C TYR A 73 -6.17 -1.91 18.57
N PHE A 74 -5.46 -0.78 18.69
CA PHE A 74 -4.73 -0.44 19.89
C PHE A 74 -5.64 -0.37 21.13
N ASN A 75 -6.81 0.26 21.00
CA ASN A 75 -7.79 0.34 22.10
C ASN A 75 -8.33 -1.04 22.53
N ALA A 76 -8.40 -2.00 21.61
CA ALA A 76 -8.90 -3.33 21.92
C ALA A 76 -7.84 -4.28 22.48
N PHE A 77 -6.59 -4.18 22.01
CA PHE A 77 -5.54 -5.16 22.28
C PHE A 77 -4.32 -4.57 22.99
N ASN A 78 -4.24 -3.25 23.14
CA ASN A 78 -3.08 -2.53 23.67
C ASN A 78 -1.77 -2.82 22.93
N GLU A 79 -1.89 -3.07 21.64
CA GLU A 79 -0.78 -3.38 20.71
C GLU A 79 -1.00 -2.69 19.37
N ASP A 80 0.05 -2.39 18.64
CA ASP A 80 -0.05 -1.93 17.26
C ASP A 80 -0.40 -3.10 16.31
N PRO A 81 -1.32 -2.88 15.35
CA PRO A 81 -1.68 -3.93 14.41
C PRO A 81 -0.54 -4.22 13.44
N SER A 82 -0.31 -5.51 13.16
CA SER A 82 0.51 -5.89 12.03
C SER A 82 -0.22 -5.64 10.70
N HIS A 83 0.51 -5.53 9.60
CA HIS A 83 -0.10 -5.41 8.27
C HIS A 83 -1.01 -6.60 7.94
N LEU A 84 -0.65 -7.80 8.40
CA LEU A 84 -1.46 -9.00 8.20
C LEU A 84 -2.79 -8.96 8.97
N SER A 85 -2.84 -8.31 10.13
CA SER A 85 -4.09 -8.18 10.90
C SER A 85 -5.14 -7.38 10.14
N LEU A 86 -4.73 -6.33 9.45
CA LEU A 86 -5.61 -5.50 8.62
C LEU A 86 -6.11 -6.25 7.38
N LEU A 87 -5.23 -6.98 6.70
CA LEU A 87 -5.61 -7.84 5.58
C LEU A 87 -6.57 -8.94 6.01
N SER A 88 -6.32 -9.55 7.17
CA SER A 88 -7.19 -10.59 7.75
C SER A 88 -8.55 -10.04 8.11
N TYR A 89 -8.63 -8.83 8.65
CA TYR A 89 -9.90 -8.16 8.96
C TYR A 89 -10.76 -8.00 7.70
N ASP A 90 -10.19 -7.51 6.62
CA ASP A 90 -10.92 -7.35 5.36
C ASP A 90 -11.26 -8.68 4.69
N LEU A 91 -10.41 -9.70 4.83
CA LEU A 91 -10.70 -11.05 4.34
C LEU A 91 -11.92 -11.65 5.05
N VAL A 92 -12.01 -11.53 6.36
CA VAL A 92 -13.19 -11.98 7.13
C VAL A 92 -14.43 -11.21 6.69
N GLY A 93 -14.31 -9.88 6.51
CA GLY A 93 -15.38 -9.04 5.99
C GLY A 93 -15.85 -9.47 4.60
N LEU A 94 -14.92 -9.81 3.70
CA LEU A 94 -15.23 -10.31 2.37
C LEU A 94 -15.99 -11.66 2.44
N ILE A 95 -15.51 -12.61 3.23
CA ILE A 95 -16.17 -13.92 3.40
C ILE A 95 -17.57 -13.72 3.96
N TYR A 96 -17.72 -12.89 4.98
CA TYR A 96 -19.02 -12.56 5.55
C TYR A 96 -19.97 -11.95 4.52
N TYR A 97 -19.52 -10.96 3.75
CA TYR A 97 -20.28 -10.34 2.68
C TYR A 97 -20.73 -11.37 1.61
N LEU A 98 -19.83 -12.25 1.22
CA LEU A 98 -20.13 -13.29 0.22
C LEU A 98 -21.14 -14.32 0.76
N SER A 99 -21.16 -14.58 2.08
CA SER A 99 -22.10 -15.50 2.70
C SER A 99 -23.56 -15.07 2.55
N PHE A 100 -23.83 -13.78 2.47
CA PHE A 100 -25.18 -13.25 2.18
C PHE A 100 -25.59 -13.35 0.73
N LYS A 101 -24.63 -13.49 -0.19
CA LYS A 101 -24.92 -13.50 -1.63
C LYS A 101 -25.13 -14.90 -2.21
N SER A 102 -24.63 -15.90 -1.54
CA SER A 102 -24.81 -17.30 -1.98
C SER A 102 -24.31 -18.28 -0.93
N ASP A 103 -24.70 -19.54 -1.09
CA ASP A 103 -24.25 -20.65 -0.27
C ASP A 103 -22.71 -20.78 -0.31
N LEU A 104 -22.07 -20.73 0.85
CA LEU A 104 -20.61 -20.86 1.02
C LEU A 104 -20.07 -22.25 0.67
N THR A 105 -20.97 -23.23 0.41
CA THR A 105 -20.56 -24.58 0.00
C THR A 105 -19.76 -24.60 -1.29
N ASN A 106 -19.80 -23.51 -2.09
CA ASN A 106 -19.05 -23.41 -3.33
C ASN A 106 -18.31 -22.05 -3.47
N LEU A 107 -17.33 -21.81 -2.61
CA LEU A 107 -16.49 -20.61 -2.65
C LEU A 107 -15.84 -20.38 -4.03
N SER A 108 -15.42 -21.45 -4.70
CA SER A 108 -14.81 -21.33 -6.04
C SER A 108 -15.75 -20.67 -7.05
N ARG A 109 -17.05 -20.92 -6.95
CA ARG A 109 -18.06 -20.28 -7.82
C ARG A 109 -18.21 -18.79 -7.53
N LEU A 110 -18.07 -18.40 -6.26
CA LEU A 110 -18.16 -17.00 -5.84
C LEU A 110 -16.99 -16.18 -6.38
N PHE A 111 -15.78 -16.74 -6.33
CA PHE A 111 -14.58 -16.08 -6.85
C PHE A 111 -14.50 -16.06 -8.39
N LYS A 112 -15.26 -16.88 -9.08
CA LYS A 112 -15.36 -16.83 -10.55
C LYS A 112 -16.23 -15.69 -11.05
N LYS A 113 -17.28 -15.34 -10.32
CA LYS A 113 -18.15 -14.21 -10.66
C LYS A 113 -17.46 -12.89 -10.33
N GLN A 114 -17.76 -11.86 -11.12
CA GLN A 114 -17.31 -10.52 -10.81
C GLN A 114 -18.08 -10.00 -9.59
N ASN A 115 -17.35 -9.67 -8.54
CA ASN A 115 -17.85 -9.03 -7.33
C ASN A 115 -16.91 -7.88 -6.96
N SER A 116 -17.49 -6.84 -6.36
CA SER A 116 -16.73 -5.76 -5.76
C SER A 116 -17.06 -5.68 -4.27
N PHE A 117 -16.04 -5.54 -3.45
CA PHE A 117 -16.17 -5.45 -2.01
C PHE A 117 -15.41 -4.20 -1.52
N LYS A 118 -16.09 -3.35 -0.76
CA LYS A 118 -15.46 -2.21 -0.09
C LYS A 118 -15.11 -2.60 1.33
N GLY A 119 -13.84 -2.92 1.53
CA GLY A 119 -13.27 -3.21 2.85
C GLY A 119 -12.80 -1.96 3.58
N LYS A 120 -12.13 -2.17 4.71
CA LYS A 120 -11.48 -1.11 5.48
C LYS A 120 -10.28 -0.52 4.73
N ILE A 121 -9.48 -1.37 4.12
CA ILE A 121 -8.25 -0.93 3.42
C ILE A 121 -8.48 -0.49 1.98
N GLY A 122 -9.66 -0.72 1.43
CA GLY A 122 -9.98 -0.26 0.08
C GLY A 122 -11.02 -1.09 -0.63
N ILE A 123 -11.03 -0.98 -1.95
CA ILE A 123 -11.94 -1.68 -2.83
C ILE A 123 -11.23 -2.86 -3.45
N PHE A 124 -11.83 -4.04 -3.32
CA PHE A 124 -11.37 -5.28 -3.92
C PHE A 124 -12.34 -5.70 -5.02
N ASP A 125 -11.82 -5.85 -6.23
CA ASP A 125 -12.56 -6.44 -7.33
C ASP A 125 -12.15 -7.91 -7.47
N VAL A 126 -13.10 -8.80 -7.29
CA VAL A 126 -12.91 -10.25 -7.42
C VAL A 126 -13.42 -10.71 -8.76
N LYS A 127 -12.59 -11.34 -9.56
CA LYS A 127 -12.96 -11.89 -10.87
C LYS A 127 -12.00 -13.01 -11.28
N ASN A 128 -12.54 -14.11 -11.79
CA ASN A 128 -11.74 -15.24 -12.31
C ASN A 128 -10.67 -15.75 -11.32
N ASN A 129 -11.04 -15.92 -10.06
CA ASN A 129 -10.15 -16.33 -8.97
C ASN A 129 -8.98 -15.36 -8.72
N LYS A 130 -9.08 -14.12 -9.17
CA LYS A 130 -8.11 -13.05 -8.90
C LYS A 130 -8.77 -11.96 -8.09
N ILE A 131 -7.99 -11.38 -7.20
CA ILE A 131 -8.37 -10.20 -6.43
C ILE A 131 -7.51 -9.03 -6.92
N ASN A 132 -8.16 -7.97 -7.38
CA ASN A 132 -7.51 -6.71 -7.70
C ASN A 132 -7.86 -5.71 -6.60
N HIS A 133 -6.85 -5.23 -5.90
CA HIS A 133 -6.99 -4.20 -4.89
C HIS A 133 -6.75 -2.83 -5.53
N ARG A 134 -7.69 -1.91 -5.36
CA ARG A 134 -7.52 -0.52 -5.80
C ARG A 134 -6.78 0.24 -4.72
N LEU A 135 -5.59 0.71 -5.07
CA LEU A 135 -4.75 1.49 -4.18
C LEU A 135 -4.87 2.98 -4.51
N ASN A 136 -4.64 3.81 -3.52
CA ASN A 136 -4.35 5.23 -3.71
C ASN A 136 -2.87 5.40 -4.07
N PHE A 137 -2.51 6.57 -4.59
CA PHE A 137 -1.12 6.90 -4.86
C PHE A 137 -0.71 8.10 -4.01
N TYR A 138 0.43 7.99 -3.37
CA TYR A 138 0.92 8.96 -2.40
C TYR A 138 2.27 9.51 -2.83
N LYS A 139 2.55 10.75 -2.39
CA LYS A 139 3.82 11.44 -2.50
C LYS A 139 4.29 11.79 -1.10
N VAL A 140 5.56 11.54 -0.81
CA VAL A 140 6.26 12.06 0.36
C VAL A 140 7.22 13.12 -0.10
N GLU A 141 7.03 14.35 0.35
CA GLU A 141 7.86 15.51 0.02
C GLU A 141 7.84 16.47 1.20
N ASP A 142 8.98 17.09 1.52
CA ASP A 142 9.13 18.03 2.62
C ASP A 142 8.63 17.49 3.98
N LYS A 143 8.82 16.19 4.22
CA LYS A 143 8.33 15.45 5.41
C LYS A 143 6.80 15.34 5.50
N GLU A 144 6.10 15.65 4.43
CA GLU A 144 4.65 15.54 4.36
C GLU A 144 4.21 14.41 3.43
N LEU A 145 3.16 13.72 3.83
CA LEU A 145 2.51 12.69 3.03
C LEU A 145 1.27 13.28 2.37
N THR A 146 1.25 13.31 1.05
CA THR A 146 0.13 13.81 0.26
C THR A 146 -0.45 12.71 -0.62
N LYS A 147 -1.77 12.55 -0.60
CA LYS A 147 -2.47 11.72 -1.58
C LYS A 147 -2.54 12.46 -2.91
N ILE A 148 -2.10 11.81 -3.99
CA ILE A 148 -2.12 12.39 -5.34
C ILE A 148 -3.41 11.96 -6.08
N PHE A 149 -3.76 10.67 -6.04
CA PHE A 149 -5.01 10.10 -6.57
C PHE A 149 -5.32 8.72 -5.98
#